data_1022d9c0b05d9c9674a53668f6547989
#
_entry.id   1022d9c0b05d9c9674a53668f6547989
#
_cell.length_a   1.000
_cell.length_b   1.000
_cell.length_c   1.000
_cell.angle_alpha   90.00
_cell.angle_beta   90.00
_cell.angle_gamma   90.00
#
_symmetry.space_group_name_H-M   'P 1'
#
loop_
_entity.id
_entity.type
_entity.pdbx_description
1 polymer ?
#
loop_
_entity_poly.entity_id
_entity_poly.type
_entity_poly.pdbx_seq_one_letter_code
_entity_poly.pdbx_strand_id
1 'polypeptide(L)'
;MGDNNGIVVVSTFDGMSCGQQALERAGIPVKRYLASEIDKYAIQVTMANYPNTEQLGSVVDIVTKSLPFTDVFLGGSPCQSFSFAGKRKGMSTADEQEILTLDHYLELKAEQYEFEGQSYLFWEYMRILTDLRKVNPDIKFLLENVVMGKKWEHILSKAIGVNPIKINSALVSAQNRNRLYWTNIGMEPGGLFGHEQSIIKQPKDKLIFLKDVLEADVDSKYYLSEKAVSRINRSINGDKCFAIESKSLCLTAGYYKQDRDNQYIVHNTMPRSSKTKKGGSGPLSRKDGKTYCLDTGSTNAVEIVAMRGRKAVLTPKRT
;
A
#
# COMPACT_ATOMS: atom_id res chain seq x y z
N MET A 1 -1.26 -12.80 38.24
CA MET A 1 -0.33 -13.19 37.18
C MET A 1 -1.15 -13.17 35.90
N GLY A 2 -1.03 -12.13 35.12
CA GLY A 2 -1.86 -11.97 33.88
C GLY A 2 -1.49 -13.05 32.88
N ASP A 3 -2.50 -13.75 32.39
CA ASP A 3 -2.39 -14.71 31.30
C ASP A 3 -1.74 -14.00 30.09
N ASN A 4 -0.50 -14.41 29.82
CA ASN A 4 0.35 -13.85 28.76
C ASN A 4 -0.02 -14.52 27.42
N ASN A 5 -1.31 -14.57 27.12
CA ASN A 5 -1.91 -15.35 26.05
C ASN A 5 -1.96 -14.51 24.77
N GLY A 6 -0.90 -14.47 24.01
CA GLY A 6 -0.83 -13.78 22.72
C GLY A 6 0.30 -14.31 21.86
N ILE A 7 0.22 -14.07 20.57
CA ILE A 7 1.22 -14.51 19.60
C ILE A 7 2.44 -13.59 19.55
N VAL A 8 3.57 -14.15 19.16
CA VAL A 8 4.80 -13.43 18.83
C VAL A 8 4.87 -13.24 17.31
N VAL A 9 5.00 -11.99 16.88
CA VAL A 9 5.02 -11.61 15.48
C VAL A 9 6.35 -10.98 15.12
N VAL A 10 6.93 -11.42 14.02
CA VAL A 10 8.05 -10.73 13.36
C VAL A 10 7.54 -10.20 12.02
N SER A 11 7.76 -8.92 11.75
CA SER A 11 7.34 -8.26 10.51
C SER A 11 8.52 -7.57 9.86
N THR A 12 8.77 -7.87 8.59
CA THR A 12 9.82 -7.25 7.79
C THR A 12 9.23 -6.29 6.77
N PHE A 13 9.93 -5.17 6.50
CA PHE A 13 9.40 -4.08 5.65
C PHE A 13 8.07 -3.57 6.19
N ASP A 14 8.02 -3.40 7.50
CA ASP A 14 6.79 -3.24 8.28
C ASP A 14 6.00 -1.95 7.93
N GLY A 15 6.69 -0.95 7.43
CA GLY A 15 6.10 0.34 7.11
C GLY A 15 5.51 0.99 8.36
N MET A 16 4.21 1.27 8.33
CA MET A 16 3.47 1.87 9.45
C MET A 16 2.78 0.83 10.35
N SER A 17 3.25 -0.39 10.36
CA SER A 17 2.67 -1.51 11.13
C SER A 17 1.20 -1.83 10.78
N CYS A 18 0.89 -1.86 9.50
CA CYS A 18 -0.45 -2.30 9.04
C CYS A 18 -0.74 -3.76 9.49
N GLY A 19 0.30 -4.57 9.70
CA GLY A 19 0.18 -5.92 10.25
C GLY A 19 -0.39 -5.92 11.67
N GLN A 20 0.06 -5.03 12.57
CA GLN A 20 -0.49 -4.89 13.91
C GLN A 20 -1.97 -4.49 13.86
N GLN A 21 -2.30 -3.49 13.04
CA GLN A 21 -3.70 -3.08 12.88
C GLN A 21 -4.59 -4.20 12.33
N ALA A 22 -4.07 -5.03 11.43
CA ALA A 22 -4.82 -6.17 10.89
C ALA A 22 -5.08 -7.23 11.97
N LEU A 23 -4.08 -7.56 12.79
CA LEU A 23 -4.23 -8.51 13.90
C LEU A 23 -5.20 -7.99 14.97
N GLU A 24 -5.09 -6.72 15.34
CA GLU A 24 -6.00 -6.06 16.26
C GLU A 24 -7.45 -6.12 15.76
N ARG A 25 -7.70 -5.78 14.49
CA ARG A 25 -9.03 -5.86 13.88
C ARG A 25 -9.57 -7.28 13.74
N ALA A 26 -8.68 -8.25 13.66
CA ALA A 26 -9.03 -9.68 13.66
C ALA A 26 -9.27 -10.23 15.07
N GLY A 27 -9.08 -9.42 16.13
CA GLY A 27 -9.19 -9.85 17.51
C GLY A 27 -8.10 -10.83 17.95
N ILE A 28 -6.94 -10.84 17.29
CA ILE A 28 -5.83 -11.71 17.58
C ILE A 28 -4.90 -11.00 18.58
N PRO A 29 -4.77 -11.49 19.82
CA PRO A 29 -3.91 -10.85 20.82
C PRO A 29 -2.44 -11.03 20.45
N VAL A 30 -1.69 -9.94 20.48
CA VAL A 30 -0.25 -9.92 20.20
C VAL A 30 0.50 -9.68 21.50
N LYS A 31 1.38 -10.64 21.86
CA LYS A 31 2.24 -10.55 23.04
C LYS A 31 3.50 -9.73 22.78
N ARG A 32 4.13 -9.94 21.63
CA ARG A 32 5.31 -9.21 21.16
C ARG A 32 5.20 -8.97 19.65
N TYR A 33 5.55 -7.78 19.24
CA TYR A 33 5.65 -7.43 17.81
C TYR A 33 7.02 -6.84 17.52
N LEU A 34 7.78 -7.54 16.70
CA LEU A 34 9.12 -7.16 16.29
C LEU A 34 9.07 -6.67 14.82
N ALA A 35 9.40 -5.41 14.58
CA ALA A 35 9.30 -4.77 13.28
C ALA A 35 10.67 -4.42 12.70
N SER A 36 10.95 -4.83 11.48
CA SER A 36 12.11 -4.39 10.71
C SER A 36 11.65 -3.34 9.68
N GLU A 37 12.07 -2.11 9.88
CA GLU A 37 11.81 -0.95 9.05
C GLU A 37 12.97 0.03 9.15
N ILE A 38 13.28 0.77 8.08
CA ILE A 38 14.35 1.77 8.02
C ILE A 38 13.86 3.19 7.75
N ASP A 39 12.62 3.34 7.25
CA ASP A 39 12.03 4.66 7.04
C ASP A 39 11.64 5.29 8.37
N LYS A 40 12.35 6.36 8.74
CA LYS A 40 12.15 7.06 10.01
C LYS A 40 10.73 7.59 10.22
N TYR A 41 10.03 7.96 9.15
CA TYR A 41 8.67 8.49 9.26
C TYR A 41 7.67 7.34 9.45
N ALA A 42 7.89 6.21 8.79
CA ALA A 42 7.10 5.02 9.02
C ALA A 42 7.26 4.52 10.46
N ILE A 43 8.50 4.45 10.97
CA ILE A 43 8.80 4.11 12.37
C ILE A 43 8.13 5.08 13.34
N GLN A 44 8.16 6.39 13.09
CA GLN A 44 7.47 7.38 13.93
C GLN A 44 5.96 7.12 14.01
N VAL A 45 5.32 6.79 12.89
CA VAL A 45 3.90 6.45 12.86
C VAL A 45 3.63 5.17 13.64
N THR A 46 4.46 4.14 13.46
CA THR A 46 4.37 2.90 14.22
C THR A 46 4.47 3.16 15.73
N MET A 47 5.51 3.86 16.16
CA MET A 47 5.75 4.12 17.58
C MET A 47 4.69 5.02 18.23
N ALA A 48 4.06 5.90 17.44
CA ALA A 48 2.94 6.74 17.92
C ALA A 48 1.65 5.93 18.16
N ASN A 49 1.41 4.88 17.36
CA ASN A 49 0.21 4.05 17.47
C ASN A 49 0.45 2.79 18.32
N TYR A 50 1.66 2.23 18.27
CA TYR A 50 2.06 0.98 18.91
C TYR A 50 3.41 1.17 19.63
N PRO A 51 3.45 1.86 20.77
CA PRO A 51 4.71 2.24 21.44
C PRO A 51 5.52 1.04 21.97
N ASN A 52 4.89 -0.12 22.09
CA ASN A 52 5.56 -1.35 22.54
C ASN A 52 6.19 -2.16 21.40
N THR A 53 6.20 -1.64 20.18
CA THR A 53 6.83 -2.32 19.03
C THR A 53 8.35 -2.35 19.20
N GLU A 54 8.92 -3.53 19.08
CA GLU A 54 10.38 -3.74 19.13
C GLU A 54 10.98 -3.49 17.73
N GLN A 55 11.80 -2.45 17.58
CA GLN A 55 12.41 -2.11 16.30
C GLN A 55 13.68 -2.93 16.08
N LEU A 56 13.73 -3.68 14.96
CA LEU A 56 14.88 -4.52 14.59
C LEU A 56 15.85 -3.82 13.61
N GLY A 57 15.48 -2.63 13.08
CA GLY A 57 16.26 -1.94 12.07
C GLY A 57 16.19 -2.61 10.70
N SER A 58 17.32 -2.68 10.01
CA SER A 58 17.37 -3.21 8.64
C SER A 58 17.20 -4.72 8.60
N VAL A 59 16.44 -5.20 7.60
CA VAL A 59 16.20 -6.64 7.38
C VAL A 59 17.48 -7.43 7.10
N VAL A 60 18.48 -6.79 6.49
CA VAL A 60 19.76 -7.45 6.18
C VAL A 60 20.61 -7.72 7.42
N ASP A 61 20.36 -6.98 8.52
CA ASP A 61 21.09 -7.08 9.77
C ASP A 61 20.43 -8.06 10.76
N ILE A 62 19.25 -8.59 10.43
CA ILE A 62 18.54 -9.53 11.31
C ILE A 62 19.32 -10.83 11.45
N VAL A 63 19.75 -11.10 12.69
CA VAL A 63 20.31 -12.37 13.11
C VAL A 63 19.17 -13.29 13.57
N THR A 64 18.76 -14.23 12.73
CA THR A 64 17.56 -15.07 12.98
C THR A 64 17.62 -15.87 14.27
N LYS A 65 18.83 -16.28 14.70
CA LYS A 65 19.04 -17.00 15.97
C LYS A 65 18.74 -16.18 17.22
N SER A 66 18.72 -14.83 17.10
CA SER A 66 18.36 -13.92 18.21
C SER A 66 16.88 -13.62 18.29
N LEU A 67 16.10 -14.02 17.29
CA LEU A 67 14.65 -13.86 17.31
C LEU A 67 13.99 -14.80 18.33
N PRO A 68 12.92 -14.37 19.00
CA PRO A 68 12.14 -15.28 19.85
C PRO A 68 11.43 -16.35 19.00
N PHE A 69 10.88 -17.36 19.68
CA PHE A 69 9.93 -18.27 19.02
C PHE A 69 8.82 -17.43 18.39
N THR A 70 8.65 -17.56 17.10
CA THR A 70 7.79 -16.70 16.27
C THR A 70 6.59 -17.51 15.78
N ASP A 71 5.39 -17.04 16.09
CA ASP A 71 4.13 -17.67 15.66
C ASP A 71 3.72 -17.21 14.28
N VAL A 72 3.93 -15.92 13.97
CA VAL A 72 3.54 -15.31 12.70
C VAL A 72 4.68 -14.47 12.13
N PHE A 73 5.00 -14.69 10.86
CA PHE A 73 5.98 -13.91 10.11
C PHE A 73 5.30 -13.14 8.97
N LEU A 74 5.38 -11.82 9.03
CA LEU A 74 4.78 -10.91 8.05
C LEU A 74 5.87 -10.23 7.21
N GLY A 75 5.53 -9.83 5.98
CA GLY A 75 6.41 -9.02 5.17
C GLY A 75 5.75 -8.41 3.94
N GLY A 76 6.34 -7.30 3.48
CA GLY A 76 5.95 -6.61 2.25
C GLY A 76 7.20 -6.15 1.51
N SER A 77 7.94 -7.08 0.88
CA SER A 77 9.24 -6.78 0.28
C SER A 77 9.16 -5.70 -0.82
N PRO A 78 10.20 -4.88 -1.00
CA PRO A 78 10.22 -3.83 -2.01
C PRO A 78 9.91 -4.35 -3.41
N CYS A 79 9.08 -3.59 -4.14
CA CYS A 79 8.52 -4.01 -5.43
C CYS A 79 8.98 -3.17 -6.62
N GLN A 80 9.95 -2.28 -6.44
CA GLN A 80 10.31 -1.26 -7.44
C GLN A 80 10.71 -1.85 -8.79
N SER A 81 11.40 -2.99 -8.80
CA SER A 81 11.83 -3.66 -10.03
C SER A 81 10.82 -4.68 -10.58
N PHE A 82 9.76 -5.01 -9.83
CA PHE A 82 8.67 -5.90 -10.27
C PHE A 82 7.50 -5.13 -10.88
N SER A 83 7.27 -3.90 -10.42
CA SER A 83 6.13 -3.09 -10.79
C SER A 83 6.10 -2.79 -12.29
N PHE A 84 4.90 -2.77 -12.89
CA PHE A 84 4.69 -2.30 -14.26
C PHE A 84 5.10 -0.83 -14.47
N ALA A 85 5.18 -0.05 -13.41
CA ALA A 85 5.66 1.34 -13.41
C ALA A 85 7.19 1.45 -13.22
N GLY A 86 7.88 0.35 -12.88
CA GLY A 86 9.33 0.30 -12.66
C GLY A 86 10.12 -0.19 -13.87
N LYS A 87 11.44 -0.36 -13.70
CA LYS A 87 12.36 -0.82 -14.74
C LYS A 87 12.14 -2.27 -15.20
N ARG A 88 11.31 -3.05 -14.50
CA ARG A 88 11.02 -4.48 -14.74
C ARG A 88 12.25 -5.40 -14.75
N LYS A 89 13.37 -4.97 -14.18
CA LYS A 89 14.61 -5.74 -14.14
C LYS A 89 14.54 -6.94 -13.18
N GLY A 90 13.55 -6.96 -12.26
CA GLY A 90 13.38 -8.05 -11.30
C GLY A 90 14.40 -8.01 -10.17
N MET A 91 14.98 -9.16 -9.85
CA MET A 91 16.02 -9.31 -8.83
C MET A 91 17.34 -9.61 -9.53
N SER A 92 18.30 -8.71 -9.47
CA SER A 92 19.60 -8.86 -10.12
C SER A 92 20.73 -8.21 -9.32
N THR A 93 21.93 -8.59 -9.64
CA THR A 93 23.17 -7.91 -9.27
C THR A 93 23.31 -6.61 -10.06
N ALA A 94 24.28 -5.76 -9.69
CA ALA A 94 24.55 -4.51 -10.39
C ALA A 94 25.02 -4.75 -11.85
N ASP A 95 25.69 -5.88 -12.12
CA ASP A 95 26.08 -6.36 -13.44
C ASP A 95 25.01 -7.17 -14.18
N GLU A 96 23.73 -7.06 -13.76
CA GLU A 96 22.54 -7.60 -14.39
C GLU A 96 22.38 -9.15 -14.33
N GLN A 97 23.13 -9.84 -13.48
CA GLN A 97 22.92 -11.26 -13.23
C GLN A 97 21.61 -11.48 -12.46
N GLU A 98 20.69 -12.27 -13.01
CA GLU A 98 19.40 -12.57 -12.34
C GLU A 98 19.58 -13.50 -11.14
N ILE A 99 18.90 -13.20 -10.04
CA ILE A 99 18.92 -13.96 -8.80
C ILE A 99 17.60 -14.73 -8.69
N LEU A 100 17.66 -16.04 -8.92
CA LEU A 100 16.45 -16.88 -9.07
C LEU A 100 16.22 -17.84 -7.88
N THR A 101 17.19 -17.98 -6.97
CA THR A 101 17.13 -18.87 -5.80
C THR A 101 17.73 -18.23 -4.57
N LEU A 102 17.32 -18.70 -3.39
CA LEU A 102 17.88 -18.24 -2.12
C LEU A 102 19.37 -18.60 -2.00
N ASP A 103 19.75 -19.82 -2.40
CA ASP A 103 21.14 -20.26 -2.31
C ASP A 103 22.06 -19.36 -3.15
N HIS A 104 21.66 -19.07 -4.40
CA HIS A 104 22.41 -18.15 -5.26
C HIS A 104 22.51 -16.73 -4.64
N TYR A 105 21.44 -16.23 -4.02
CA TYR A 105 21.50 -14.98 -3.29
C TYR A 105 22.52 -15.00 -2.14
N LEU A 106 22.51 -16.08 -1.35
CA LEU A 106 23.40 -16.23 -0.19
C LEU A 106 24.88 -16.34 -0.61
N GLU A 107 25.15 -17.03 -1.72
CA GLU A 107 26.49 -17.11 -2.33
C GLU A 107 26.98 -15.71 -2.73
N LEU A 108 26.20 -14.99 -3.53
CA LEU A 108 26.52 -13.63 -3.95
C LEU A 108 26.71 -12.66 -2.76
N LYS A 109 25.86 -12.79 -1.73
CA LYS A 109 25.96 -12.00 -0.50
C LYS A 109 27.26 -12.30 0.26
N ALA A 110 27.66 -13.56 0.35
CA ALA A 110 28.91 -13.97 0.99
C ALA A 110 30.14 -13.44 0.26
N GLU A 111 30.07 -13.36 -1.07
CA GLU A 111 31.09 -12.79 -1.94
C GLU A 111 31.05 -11.26 -2.05
N GLN A 112 30.13 -10.61 -1.31
CA GLN A 112 29.96 -9.14 -1.24
C GLN A 112 29.60 -8.49 -2.59
N TYR A 113 28.86 -9.20 -3.44
CA TYR A 113 28.34 -8.61 -4.68
C TYR A 113 27.41 -7.43 -4.42
N GLU A 114 27.43 -6.44 -5.32
CA GLU A 114 26.48 -5.33 -5.31
C GLU A 114 25.17 -5.74 -6.00
N PHE A 115 24.03 -5.38 -5.37
CA PHE A 115 22.73 -5.70 -5.87
C PHE A 115 22.03 -4.48 -6.51
N GLU A 116 21.31 -4.70 -7.61
CA GLU A 116 20.55 -3.64 -8.29
C GLU A 116 19.19 -3.40 -7.57
N GLY A 117 18.97 -2.15 -7.20
CA GLY A 117 17.71 -1.72 -6.58
C GLY A 117 17.44 -2.35 -5.22
N GLN A 118 16.18 -2.73 -4.94
CA GLN A 118 15.76 -3.27 -3.65
C GLN A 118 14.93 -4.57 -3.75
N SER A 119 14.57 -5.01 -4.95
CA SER A 119 13.69 -6.20 -5.09
C SER A 119 14.38 -7.50 -4.67
N TYR A 120 15.70 -7.56 -4.67
CA TYR A 120 16.49 -8.68 -4.14
C TYR A 120 16.25 -8.91 -2.64
N LEU A 121 15.79 -7.91 -1.91
CA LEU A 121 15.46 -8.03 -0.47
C LEU A 121 14.33 -9.03 -0.20
N PHE A 122 13.60 -9.48 -1.22
CA PHE A 122 12.75 -10.66 -1.13
C PHE A 122 13.53 -11.89 -0.62
N TRP A 123 14.79 -12.05 -1.01
CA TRP A 123 15.62 -13.16 -0.55
C TRP A 123 16.01 -13.04 0.92
N GLU A 124 16.06 -11.82 1.48
CA GLU A 124 16.21 -11.63 2.94
C GLU A 124 14.95 -12.10 3.69
N TYR A 125 13.75 -11.80 3.16
CA TYR A 125 12.52 -12.38 3.69
C TYR A 125 12.58 -13.91 3.66
N MET A 126 13.02 -14.50 2.54
CA MET A 126 13.13 -15.96 2.40
C MET A 126 14.17 -16.57 3.33
N ARG A 127 15.33 -15.91 3.52
CA ARG A 127 16.36 -16.33 4.48
C ARG A 127 15.77 -16.44 5.88
N ILE A 128 15.10 -15.39 6.34
CA ILE A 128 14.49 -15.34 7.65
C ILE A 128 13.38 -16.39 7.80
N LEU A 129 12.48 -16.48 6.82
CA LEU A 129 11.38 -17.47 6.82
C LEU A 129 11.94 -18.91 6.88
N THR A 130 12.98 -19.20 6.11
CA THR A 130 13.62 -20.52 6.07
C THR A 130 14.20 -20.88 7.43
N ASP A 131 14.85 -19.94 8.10
CA ASP A 131 15.41 -20.17 9.42
C ASP A 131 14.31 -20.29 10.49
N LEU A 132 13.29 -19.46 10.46
CA LEU A 132 12.15 -19.55 11.38
C LEU A 132 11.40 -20.88 11.24
N ARG A 133 11.25 -21.42 10.03
CA ARG A 133 10.64 -22.73 9.77
C ARG A 133 11.43 -23.88 10.38
N LYS A 134 12.76 -23.76 10.55
CA LYS A 134 13.57 -24.78 11.26
C LYS A 134 13.24 -24.83 12.76
N VAL A 135 12.84 -23.69 13.35
CA VAL A 135 12.49 -23.57 14.77
C VAL A 135 11.01 -23.83 15.01
N ASN A 136 10.15 -23.32 14.13
CA ASN A 136 8.70 -23.50 14.15
C ASN A 136 8.21 -23.94 12.77
N PRO A 137 8.09 -25.25 12.49
CA PRO A 137 7.57 -25.76 11.22
C PRO A 137 6.13 -25.31 10.91
N ASP A 138 5.34 -25.01 11.95
CA ASP A 138 3.93 -24.58 11.85
C ASP A 138 3.76 -23.06 11.76
N ILE A 139 4.87 -22.31 11.68
CA ILE A 139 4.83 -20.84 11.59
C ILE A 139 3.84 -20.38 10.53
N LYS A 140 2.99 -19.44 10.90
CA LYS A 140 2.13 -18.76 9.94
C LYS A 140 2.89 -17.62 9.29
N PHE A 141 2.74 -17.48 8.00
CA PHE A 141 3.42 -16.40 7.27
C PHE A 141 2.48 -15.73 6.28
N LEU A 142 2.82 -14.47 5.97
CA LEU A 142 2.19 -13.70 4.91
C LEU A 142 3.24 -12.78 4.28
N LEU A 143 3.36 -12.85 2.95
CA LEU A 143 4.10 -11.90 2.14
C LEU A 143 3.14 -11.15 1.23
N GLU A 144 3.18 -9.81 1.26
CA GLU A 144 2.45 -8.94 0.31
C GLU A 144 3.41 -8.44 -0.76
N ASN A 145 2.94 -8.39 -2.02
CA ASN A 145 3.65 -7.69 -3.09
C ASN A 145 2.69 -7.18 -4.17
N VAL A 146 3.21 -6.39 -5.10
CA VAL A 146 2.44 -5.92 -6.26
C VAL A 146 2.11 -7.04 -7.24
N VAL A 147 1.09 -6.83 -8.06
CA VAL A 147 0.88 -7.66 -9.26
C VAL A 147 2.06 -7.45 -10.20
N MET A 148 2.73 -8.53 -10.55
CA MET A 148 3.96 -8.54 -11.32
C MET A 148 3.88 -9.44 -12.56
N GLY A 149 4.95 -9.46 -13.38
CA GLY A 149 5.04 -10.36 -14.51
C GLY A 149 5.08 -11.83 -14.08
N LYS A 150 4.50 -12.74 -14.89
CA LYS A 150 4.36 -14.16 -14.58
C LYS A 150 5.67 -14.87 -14.21
N LYS A 151 6.78 -14.47 -14.82
CA LYS A 151 8.13 -15.00 -14.49
C LYS A 151 8.43 -14.79 -13.00
N TRP A 152 8.30 -13.57 -12.51
CA TRP A 152 8.63 -13.24 -11.12
C TRP A 152 7.61 -13.78 -10.14
N GLU A 153 6.31 -13.75 -10.49
CA GLU A 153 5.25 -14.40 -9.69
C GLU A 153 5.56 -15.89 -9.49
N HIS A 154 6.01 -16.59 -10.55
CA HIS A 154 6.38 -18.00 -10.48
C HIS A 154 7.63 -18.23 -9.60
N ILE A 155 8.66 -17.39 -9.74
CA ILE A 155 9.90 -17.49 -8.94
C ILE A 155 9.59 -17.31 -7.46
N LEU A 156 8.82 -16.27 -7.09
CA LEU A 156 8.42 -16.03 -5.72
C LEU A 156 7.58 -17.20 -5.19
N SER A 157 6.59 -17.66 -5.95
CA SER A 157 5.72 -18.79 -5.56
C SER A 157 6.49 -20.07 -5.33
N LYS A 158 7.46 -20.37 -6.21
CA LYS A 158 8.35 -21.55 -6.06
C LYS A 158 9.21 -21.45 -4.81
N ALA A 159 9.80 -20.28 -4.53
CA ALA A 159 10.65 -20.09 -3.37
C ALA A 159 9.86 -20.18 -2.05
N ILE A 160 8.66 -19.58 -1.99
CA ILE A 160 7.81 -19.57 -0.80
C ILE A 160 7.13 -20.93 -0.57
N GLY A 161 6.81 -21.63 -1.68
CA GLY A 161 6.14 -22.94 -1.66
C GLY A 161 4.62 -22.89 -1.77
N VAL A 162 4.00 -21.70 -1.99
CA VAL A 162 2.55 -21.54 -2.17
C VAL A 162 2.26 -20.57 -3.30
N ASN A 163 1.08 -20.71 -3.91
CA ASN A 163 0.60 -19.77 -4.93
C ASN A 163 -0.03 -18.53 -4.27
N PRO A 164 0.07 -17.35 -4.90
CA PRO A 164 -0.48 -16.13 -4.32
C PRO A 164 -1.99 -16.03 -4.51
N ILE A 165 -2.62 -15.36 -3.55
CA ILE A 165 -4.02 -14.91 -3.64
C ILE A 165 -4.00 -13.46 -4.08
N LYS A 166 -4.73 -13.13 -5.13
CA LYS A 166 -4.88 -11.74 -5.58
C LYS A 166 -6.09 -11.11 -4.92
N ILE A 167 -5.87 -10.02 -4.17
CA ILE A 167 -6.94 -9.25 -3.51
C ILE A 167 -6.86 -7.78 -3.94
N ASN A 168 -8.01 -7.19 -4.22
CA ASN A 168 -8.13 -5.75 -4.43
C ASN A 168 -8.71 -5.10 -3.18
N SER A 169 -7.98 -4.18 -2.55
CA SER A 169 -8.49 -3.42 -1.41
C SER A 169 -9.71 -2.55 -1.74
N ALA A 170 -10.04 -2.32 -3.02
CA ALA A 170 -11.29 -1.66 -3.41
C ALA A 170 -12.53 -2.36 -2.84
N LEU A 171 -12.47 -3.66 -2.57
CA LEU A 171 -13.58 -4.40 -1.96
C LEU A 171 -13.86 -3.97 -0.51
N VAL A 172 -12.88 -3.40 0.19
CA VAL A 172 -12.97 -3.06 1.61
C VAL A 172 -12.53 -1.63 1.94
N SER A 173 -12.20 -0.84 0.92
CA SER A 173 -11.75 0.56 1.07
C SER A 173 -12.10 1.41 -0.16
N ALA A 174 -11.89 2.72 -0.05
CA ALA A 174 -12.07 3.67 -1.14
C ALA A 174 -10.90 3.69 -2.16
N GLN A 175 -10.03 2.67 -2.15
CA GLN A 175 -8.82 2.68 -2.99
C GLN A 175 -8.70 1.39 -3.81
N ASN A 176 -8.47 1.51 -5.12
CA ASN A 176 -8.06 0.42 -5.99
C ASN A 176 -6.59 0.08 -5.75
N ARG A 177 -6.33 -1.04 -5.06
CA ARG A 177 -4.98 -1.52 -4.77
C ARG A 177 -4.95 -3.04 -4.94
N ASN A 178 -4.66 -3.51 -6.14
CA ASN A 178 -4.47 -4.92 -6.42
C ASN A 178 -3.12 -5.39 -5.87
N ARG A 179 -3.15 -6.46 -5.07
CA ARG A 179 -1.94 -7.07 -4.48
C ARG A 179 -2.00 -8.58 -4.55
N LEU A 180 -0.82 -9.16 -4.51
CA LEU A 180 -0.60 -10.60 -4.36
C LEU A 180 -0.20 -10.88 -2.91
N TYR A 181 -0.79 -11.93 -2.35
CA TYR A 181 -0.52 -12.37 -0.99
C TYR A 181 -0.14 -13.85 -1.01
N TRP A 182 1.08 -14.16 -0.62
CA TRP A 182 1.54 -15.53 -0.39
C TRP A 182 1.42 -15.83 1.09
N THR A 183 0.67 -16.87 1.43
CA THR A 183 0.43 -17.23 2.83
C THR A 183 0.07 -18.71 2.97
N ASN A 184 0.42 -19.30 4.11
CA ASN A 184 -0.09 -20.61 4.54
C ASN A 184 -1.29 -20.49 5.49
N ILE A 185 -1.78 -19.30 5.75
CA ILE A 185 -3.00 -19.09 6.53
C ILE A 185 -4.20 -19.44 5.64
N GLY A 186 -5.14 -20.22 6.17
CA GLY A 186 -6.32 -20.65 5.41
C GLY A 186 -5.97 -21.52 4.20
N MET A 187 -5.02 -22.43 4.35
CA MET A 187 -4.72 -23.47 3.37
C MET A 187 -5.33 -24.78 3.85
N GLU A 188 -5.96 -25.51 2.94
CA GLU A 188 -6.52 -26.84 3.18
C GLU A 188 -6.14 -27.81 2.04
N PRO A 189 -5.99 -29.11 2.34
CA PRO A 189 -5.84 -30.12 1.28
C PRO A 189 -7.03 -30.08 0.34
N GLY A 190 -6.77 -29.92 -0.96
CA GLY A 190 -7.82 -29.85 -1.97
C GLY A 190 -7.53 -30.68 -3.21
N GLY A 191 -8.59 -31.02 -3.95
CA GLY A 191 -8.49 -31.78 -5.18
C GLY A 191 -8.12 -33.25 -5.01
N LEU A 192 -8.08 -33.98 -6.13
CA LEU A 192 -7.84 -35.43 -6.17
C LEU A 192 -6.45 -35.85 -5.69
N PHE A 193 -5.47 -34.92 -5.72
CA PHE A 193 -4.06 -35.17 -5.38
C PHE A 193 -3.63 -34.54 -4.05
N GLY A 194 -4.57 -33.99 -3.26
CA GLY A 194 -4.28 -33.42 -1.94
C GLY A 194 -3.40 -32.16 -1.95
N HIS A 195 -3.29 -31.46 -3.08
CA HIS A 195 -2.55 -30.19 -3.15
C HIS A 195 -3.22 -29.16 -2.26
N GLU A 196 -2.41 -28.45 -1.45
CA GLU A 196 -2.92 -27.38 -0.61
C GLU A 196 -3.52 -26.25 -1.46
N GLN A 197 -4.73 -25.86 -1.12
CA GLN A 197 -5.48 -24.79 -1.77
C GLN A 197 -5.95 -23.76 -0.74
N SER A 198 -5.91 -22.50 -1.12
CA SER A 198 -6.42 -21.45 -0.26
C SER A 198 -7.95 -21.48 -0.19
N ILE A 199 -8.49 -21.47 1.03
CA ILE A 199 -9.91 -21.28 1.29
C ILE A 199 -10.32 -19.81 1.47
N ILE A 200 -9.34 -18.90 1.38
CA ILE A 200 -9.58 -17.46 1.53
C ILE A 200 -10.45 -16.96 0.38
N LYS A 201 -11.66 -16.57 0.70
CA LYS A 201 -12.60 -16.00 -0.27
C LYS A 201 -12.34 -14.51 -0.47
N GLN A 202 -12.63 -14.01 -1.67
CA GLN A 202 -12.64 -12.57 -1.89
C GLN A 202 -13.66 -11.91 -0.96
N PRO A 203 -13.29 -10.80 -0.29
CA PRO A 203 -14.26 -10.08 0.53
C PRO A 203 -15.38 -9.53 -0.33
N LYS A 204 -16.60 -9.42 0.25
CA LYS A 204 -17.69 -8.70 -0.40
C LYS A 204 -17.34 -7.22 -0.52
N ASP A 205 -17.72 -6.58 -1.63
CA ASP A 205 -17.56 -5.14 -1.77
C ASP A 205 -18.40 -4.41 -0.71
N LYS A 206 -17.72 -3.68 0.15
CA LYS A 206 -18.33 -2.84 1.20
C LYS A 206 -18.87 -1.52 0.66
N LEU A 207 -18.72 -1.25 -0.65
CA LEU A 207 -19.16 -0.04 -1.32
C LEU A 207 -18.66 1.25 -0.64
N ILE A 208 -17.43 1.21 -0.15
CA ILE A 208 -16.76 2.38 0.44
C ILE A 208 -16.17 3.22 -0.70
N PHE A 209 -16.59 4.48 -0.78
CA PHE A 209 -16.19 5.44 -1.81
C PHE A 209 -15.38 6.58 -1.20
N LEU A 210 -14.84 7.45 -2.04
CA LEU A 210 -14.07 8.62 -1.60
C LEU A 210 -14.86 9.49 -0.63
N LYS A 211 -16.14 9.73 -0.89
CA LYS A 211 -17.04 10.50 0.00
C LYS A 211 -17.10 10.00 1.44
N ASP A 212 -16.87 8.69 1.65
CA ASP A 212 -16.99 8.05 2.97
C ASP A 212 -15.70 8.17 3.80
N VAL A 213 -14.59 8.61 3.19
CA VAL A 213 -13.27 8.69 3.82
C VAL A 213 -12.64 10.08 3.78
N LEU A 214 -13.29 11.02 3.09
CA LEU A 214 -12.80 12.39 2.98
C LEU A 214 -13.15 13.20 4.23
N GLU A 215 -12.19 13.99 4.70
CA GLU A 215 -12.41 14.93 5.81
C GLU A 215 -13.34 16.07 5.35
N ALA A 216 -14.30 16.46 6.19
CA ALA A 216 -15.23 17.56 5.88
C ALA A 216 -14.56 18.93 5.98
N ASP A 217 -13.69 19.10 7.00
CA ASP A 217 -12.95 20.33 7.26
C ASP A 217 -11.46 20.09 7.04
N VAL A 218 -10.88 20.86 6.12
CA VAL A 218 -9.49 20.74 5.72
C VAL A 218 -8.79 22.09 5.97
N ASP A 219 -7.63 22.07 6.65
CA ASP A 219 -6.81 23.23 6.88
C ASP A 219 -6.42 23.91 5.55
N SER A 220 -6.55 25.24 5.50
CA SER A 220 -6.28 26.03 4.28
C SER A 220 -4.88 25.86 3.70
N LYS A 221 -3.90 25.46 4.53
CA LYS A 221 -2.52 25.16 4.07
C LYS A 221 -2.45 24.00 3.06
N TYR A 222 -3.48 23.16 3.02
CA TYR A 222 -3.57 22.03 2.08
C TYR A 222 -4.28 22.38 0.78
N TYR A 223 -4.77 23.62 0.62
CA TYR A 223 -5.39 24.07 -0.62
C TYR A 223 -4.34 24.26 -1.72
N LEU A 224 -4.70 23.86 -2.93
CA LEU A 224 -3.85 24.06 -4.09
C LEU A 224 -3.85 25.54 -4.50
N SER A 225 -2.68 26.07 -4.78
CA SER A 225 -2.58 27.41 -5.37
C SER A 225 -3.13 27.41 -6.81
N GLU A 226 -3.62 28.57 -7.28
CA GLU A 226 -4.09 28.74 -8.66
C GLU A 226 -3.03 28.33 -9.69
N LYS A 227 -1.75 28.63 -9.42
CA LYS A 227 -0.63 28.23 -10.27
C LYS A 227 -0.49 26.71 -10.34
N ALA A 228 -0.63 26.01 -9.22
CA ALA A 228 -0.59 24.54 -9.17
C ALA A 228 -1.75 23.94 -9.97
N VAL A 229 -2.94 24.46 -9.79
CA VAL A 229 -4.13 24.02 -10.53
C VAL A 229 -4.01 24.27 -12.03
N SER A 230 -3.54 25.45 -12.45
CA SER A 230 -3.34 25.76 -13.86
C SER A 230 -2.32 24.83 -14.52
N ARG A 231 -1.29 24.41 -13.79
CA ARG A 231 -0.30 23.43 -14.24
C ARG A 231 -0.93 22.04 -14.39
N ILE A 232 -1.73 21.64 -13.41
CA ILE A 232 -2.44 20.35 -13.39
C ILE A 232 -3.42 20.28 -14.57
N ASN A 233 -4.27 21.29 -14.75
CA ASN A 233 -5.24 21.34 -15.85
C ASN A 233 -4.61 21.26 -17.25
N ARG A 234 -3.37 21.73 -17.42
CA ARG A 234 -2.64 21.61 -18.69
C ARG A 234 -2.04 20.24 -18.93
N SER A 235 -1.77 19.47 -17.88
CA SER A 235 -1.09 18.18 -17.97
C SER A 235 -2.00 16.97 -17.81
N ILE A 236 -3.26 17.16 -17.44
CA ILE A 236 -4.19 16.07 -17.16
C ILE A 236 -5.08 15.83 -18.39
N ASN A 237 -4.82 14.75 -19.10
CA ASN A 237 -5.84 14.07 -19.88
C ASN A 237 -6.80 13.42 -18.86
N GLY A 238 -7.93 14.05 -18.57
CA GLY A 238 -9.10 13.61 -17.76
C GLY A 238 -9.06 12.39 -16.82
N ASP A 239 -8.13 11.47 -17.02
CA ASP A 239 -8.08 10.13 -16.46
C ASP A 239 -7.70 10.05 -14.96
N LYS A 240 -7.28 11.17 -14.35
CA LYS A 240 -6.87 11.22 -12.93
C LYS A 240 -7.78 12.08 -12.06
N CYS A 241 -8.90 12.52 -12.61
CA CYS A 241 -9.94 13.23 -11.89
C CYS A 241 -11.05 12.25 -11.50
N PHE A 242 -11.36 12.16 -10.22
CA PHE A 242 -12.33 11.22 -9.69
C PHE A 242 -13.52 11.93 -9.07
N ALA A 243 -14.71 11.41 -9.33
CA ALA A 243 -15.91 11.80 -8.58
C ALA A 243 -15.82 11.29 -7.14
N ILE A 244 -16.49 11.96 -6.22
CA ILE A 244 -16.51 11.56 -4.81
C ILE A 244 -17.21 10.20 -4.59
N GLU A 245 -18.07 9.78 -5.52
CA GLU A 245 -18.72 8.46 -5.56
C GLU A 245 -17.83 7.38 -6.18
N SER A 246 -16.60 7.69 -6.56
CA SER A 246 -15.65 6.72 -7.10
C SER A 246 -14.66 6.23 -6.04
N LYS A 247 -13.81 5.30 -6.44
CA LYS A 247 -12.66 4.83 -5.66
C LYS A 247 -11.38 5.38 -6.28
N SER A 248 -10.43 5.79 -5.44
CA SER A 248 -9.12 6.28 -5.89
C SER A 248 -8.26 5.16 -6.50
N LEU A 249 -7.25 5.54 -7.25
CA LEU A 249 -6.11 4.66 -7.56
C LEU A 249 -5.18 4.53 -6.35
N CYS A 250 -4.18 3.69 -6.48
CA CYS A 250 -3.16 3.52 -5.45
C CYS A 250 -2.37 4.83 -5.23
N LEU A 251 -2.28 5.29 -3.98
CA LEU A 251 -1.43 6.42 -3.61
C LEU A 251 0.04 6.01 -3.74
N THR A 252 0.83 6.85 -4.38
CA THR A 252 2.27 6.62 -4.61
C THR A 252 3.11 7.47 -3.67
N ALA A 253 4.38 7.11 -3.46
CA ALA A 253 5.31 7.88 -2.64
C ALA A 253 5.56 9.31 -3.18
N GLY A 254 5.33 9.54 -4.47
CA GLY A 254 5.48 10.85 -5.13
C GLY A 254 4.35 11.85 -4.88
N TYR A 255 3.30 11.46 -4.15
CA TYR A 255 2.10 12.29 -3.95
C TYR A 255 2.37 13.70 -3.42
N TYR A 256 3.39 13.85 -2.56
CA TYR A 256 3.79 15.14 -2.00
C TYR A 256 4.34 16.14 -3.04
N LYS A 257 4.77 15.64 -4.21
CA LYS A 257 5.36 16.48 -5.26
C LYS A 257 4.34 17.29 -6.06
N GLN A 258 3.04 16.98 -5.89
CA GLN A 258 1.94 17.65 -6.61
C GLN A 258 2.16 17.66 -8.13
N ASP A 259 2.62 16.57 -8.68
CA ASP A 259 2.89 16.43 -10.11
C ASP A 259 1.75 15.70 -10.84
N ARG A 260 1.96 15.44 -12.14
CA ARG A 260 1.00 14.77 -13.03
C ARG A 260 0.56 13.37 -12.58
N ASP A 261 1.26 12.75 -11.63
CA ASP A 261 0.94 11.40 -11.14
C ASP A 261 -0.01 11.42 -9.94
N ASN A 262 -0.34 12.61 -9.44
CA ASN A 262 -1.32 12.79 -8.38
C ASN A 262 -2.74 12.59 -8.90
N GLN A 263 -3.62 12.22 -8.00
CA GLN A 263 -5.06 12.06 -8.26
C GLN A 263 -5.80 13.26 -7.68
N TYR A 264 -6.89 13.62 -8.33
CA TYR A 264 -7.66 14.80 -7.99
C TYR A 264 -9.14 14.43 -7.90
N ILE A 265 -9.85 15.04 -6.96
CA ILE A 265 -11.29 14.91 -6.85
C ILE A 265 -11.92 16.11 -7.48
N VAL A 266 -12.91 15.85 -8.33
CA VAL A 266 -13.66 16.88 -9.04
C VAL A 266 -14.98 17.12 -8.34
N HIS A 267 -15.19 18.32 -7.86
CA HIS A 267 -16.48 18.81 -7.41
C HIS A 267 -17.08 19.72 -8.46
N ASN A 268 -18.34 19.52 -8.82
CA ASN A 268 -19.04 20.45 -9.67
C ASN A 268 -19.33 21.74 -8.87
N THR A 269 -18.84 22.84 -9.37
CA THR A 269 -19.12 24.17 -8.83
C THR A 269 -19.85 24.99 -9.87
N MET A 270 -20.85 25.76 -9.44
CA MET A 270 -21.46 26.76 -10.29
C MET A 270 -20.69 28.07 -10.14
N PRO A 271 -19.97 28.56 -11.19
CA PRO A 271 -19.27 29.81 -11.09
C PRO A 271 -20.28 30.96 -11.00
N ARG A 272 -20.05 31.86 -10.07
CA ARG A 272 -20.78 33.13 -10.01
C ARG A 272 -19.98 34.19 -10.74
N SER A 273 -20.64 34.92 -11.63
CA SER A 273 -20.00 35.94 -12.44
C SER A 273 -19.25 36.96 -11.59
N SER A 274 -17.93 37.02 -11.76
CA SER A 274 -17.08 38.05 -11.15
C SER A 274 -17.32 39.44 -11.74
N LYS A 275 -17.92 39.50 -12.94
CA LYS A 275 -18.18 40.80 -13.65
C LYS A 275 -19.43 41.50 -13.18
N THR A 276 -20.48 40.81 -12.78
CA THR A 276 -21.77 41.43 -12.47
C THR A 276 -22.05 41.60 -10.99
N LYS A 277 -21.26 40.94 -10.09
CA LYS A 277 -21.43 40.94 -8.64
C LYS A 277 -22.87 40.67 -8.16
N LYS A 278 -23.76 40.22 -9.01
CA LYS A 278 -25.13 39.84 -8.70
C LYS A 278 -25.18 38.37 -8.41
N GLY A 279 -25.70 37.98 -7.24
CA GLY A 279 -25.98 36.59 -6.92
C GLY A 279 -25.14 35.93 -5.86
N GLY A 280 -24.59 36.67 -4.88
CA GLY A 280 -23.91 36.15 -3.71
C GLY A 280 -22.41 35.86 -3.91
N SER A 281 -21.69 35.62 -2.81
CA SER A 281 -20.23 35.51 -2.78
C SER A 281 -19.74 34.06 -2.99
N GLY A 282 -19.14 33.81 -4.14
CA GLY A 282 -18.42 32.57 -4.44
C GLY A 282 -19.20 31.42 -5.09
N PRO A 283 -18.54 30.40 -5.57
CA PRO A 283 -19.16 29.27 -6.22
C PRO A 283 -19.97 28.42 -5.20
N LEU A 284 -21.12 27.92 -5.66
CA LEU A 284 -21.90 26.91 -4.94
C LEU A 284 -21.36 25.53 -5.31
N SER A 285 -20.81 24.81 -4.33
CA SER A 285 -20.43 23.42 -4.56
C SER A 285 -21.59 22.47 -4.22
N ARG A 286 -21.77 21.42 -5.00
CA ARG A 286 -22.69 20.34 -4.70
C ARG A 286 -21.91 19.15 -4.22
N LYS A 287 -22.24 18.68 -2.99
CA LYS A 287 -21.61 17.50 -2.38
C LYS A 287 -22.35 16.20 -2.70
N ASP A 288 -23.47 16.27 -3.46
CA ASP A 288 -24.35 15.13 -3.76
C ASP A 288 -24.00 14.44 -5.10
N GLY A 289 -22.84 14.72 -5.68
CA GLY A 289 -22.37 14.11 -6.93
C GLY A 289 -23.15 14.52 -8.18
N LYS A 290 -24.16 15.39 -8.05
CA LYS A 290 -24.98 15.84 -9.19
C LYS A 290 -24.44 17.15 -9.76
N THR A 291 -24.54 17.32 -11.08
CA THR A 291 -24.23 18.56 -11.73
C THR A 291 -25.38 19.57 -11.57
N TYR A 292 -25.07 20.86 -11.49
CA TYR A 292 -26.06 21.89 -11.75
C TYR A 292 -26.51 21.82 -13.22
N CYS A 293 -27.75 22.20 -13.52
CA CYS A 293 -28.23 22.29 -14.89
C CYS A 293 -27.27 23.09 -15.76
N LEU A 294 -26.88 22.49 -16.88
CA LEU A 294 -26.11 23.17 -17.91
C LEU A 294 -27.06 24.13 -18.64
N ASP A 295 -26.85 25.41 -18.48
CA ASP A 295 -27.49 26.41 -19.36
C ASP A 295 -26.42 27.03 -20.30
N THR A 296 -26.88 27.64 -21.36
CA THR A 296 -26.01 28.22 -22.40
C THR A 296 -25.26 29.48 -21.94
N GLY A 297 -25.48 29.94 -20.69
CA GLY A 297 -24.87 31.14 -20.11
C GLY A 297 -23.93 30.89 -18.93
N SER A 298 -23.89 29.67 -18.42
CA SER A 298 -23.06 29.33 -17.28
C SER A 298 -21.97 28.32 -17.64
N THR A 299 -20.73 28.69 -17.46
CA THR A 299 -19.61 27.74 -17.44
C THR A 299 -19.60 27.07 -16.08
N ASN A 300 -19.90 25.77 -16.02
CA ASN A 300 -19.68 24.99 -14.82
C ASN A 300 -18.17 24.91 -14.54
N ALA A 301 -17.75 25.47 -13.43
CA ALA A 301 -16.38 25.29 -12.98
C ALA A 301 -16.27 23.99 -12.21
N VAL A 302 -15.18 23.28 -12.46
CA VAL A 302 -14.85 22.05 -11.77
C VAL A 302 -13.87 22.40 -10.67
N GLU A 303 -14.24 22.13 -9.43
CA GLU A 303 -13.33 22.24 -8.29
C GLU A 303 -12.49 20.98 -8.23
N ILE A 304 -11.17 21.15 -8.34
CA ILE A 304 -10.23 20.04 -8.29
C ILE A 304 -9.62 19.99 -6.90
N VAL A 305 -9.74 18.83 -6.27
CA VAL A 305 -9.24 18.59 -4.92
C VAL A 305 -8.09 17.59 -4.97
N ALA A 306 -6.94 17.95 -4.42
CA ALA A 306 -5.79 17.08 -4.36
C ALA A 306 -5.85 16.17 -3.14
N MET A 307 -5.57 14.89 -3.34
CA MET A 307 -5.35 13.94 -2.26
C MET A 307 -3.89 14.02 -1.82
N ARG A 308 -3.61 14.28 -0.56
CA ARG A 308 -2.26 14.46 -0.04
C ARG A 308 -1.97 13.47 1.08
N GLY A 309 -0.87 12.75 0.96
CA GLY A 309 -0.37 11.86 2.00
C GLY A 309 -1.22 10.59 2.20
N ARG A 310 -0.96 9.87 3.28
CA ARG A 310 -1.65 8.62 3.65
C ARG A 310 -3.04 8.84 4.23
N LYS A 311 -3.42 10.08 4.49
CA LYS A 311 -4.80 10.52 4.69
C LYS A 311 -5.23 11.22 3.41
N ALA A 312 -6.39 10.88 2.88
CA ALA A 312 -7.02 11.65 1.84
C ALA A 312 -7.40 13.01 2.45
N VAL A 313 -6.68 14.04 2.07
CA VAL A 313 -6.97 15.42 2.50
C VAL A 313 -7.54 16.14 1.30
N LEU A 314 -8.78 16.57 1.42
CA LEU A 314 -9.43 17.45 0.45
C LEU A 314 -8.73 18.80 0.48
N THR A 315 -8.19 19.22 -0.66
CA THR A 315 -7.73 20.59 -0.84
C THR A 315 -8.61 21.26 -1.87
N PRO A 316 -9.64 22.02 -1.47
CA PRO A 316 -10.47 22.75 -2.42
C PRO A 316 -9.65 23.80 -3.15
N LYS A 317 -10.01 24.01 -4.42
CA LYS A 317 -9.53 25.12 -5.22
C LYS A 317 -10.42 26.33 -4.96
N ARG A 318 -9.84 27.47 -4.63
CA ARG A 318 -10.50 28.77 -4.84
C ARG A 318 -10.27 29.17 -6.29
N THR A 319 -11.34 29.34 -7.04
CA THR A 319 -11.33 30.07 -8.29
C THR A 319 -11.26 31.58 -8.01
#